data_a304ac254bafc9f8f6330779f5b4817c
#
_entry.id   a304ac254bafc9f8f6330779f5b4817c
#
_cell.length_a   1.000
_cell.length_b   1.000
_cell.length_c   1.000
_cell.angle_alpha   90.00
_cell.angle_beta   90.00
_cell.angle_gamma   90.00
#
_symmetry.space_group_name_H-M   'P 1'
#
loop_
_entity.id
_entity.type
_entity.pdbx_description
1 polymer ?
#
loop_
_entity_poly.entity_id
_entity_poly.type
_entity_poly.pdbx_seq_one_letter_code
_entity_poly.pdbx_strand_id
1 'polypeptide(L)'
;MPALAATVAHAPALPVRSGGLAYVRRRPEDNLLRQVIVEQWPRLQRELKEANDGRGLPKFITKAVNAFIDCGVLSRGFCRLYCKTCKTDQLVAFSCKSRGICSSCDGKRMTELAAHLCDSVIGEVPVRQFVVTVPGNLRYLLAWNAELRGKVLNAIMRALQKHFVLQAEAQGADNPQFGAVSVLQRWSGSLRVFPHWHILVADGAWARTEHGEADEMPFVIAPPLREEQLEALLVDVAKRVTLQVDRHFAKRAKAACNDEDP
;
A
#
# COMPACT_ATOMS: atom_id res chain seq x y z
N MET A 1 -3.25 23.26 22.95
CA MET A 1 -3.21 22.28 21.84
C MET A 1 -1.90 22.50 21.09
N PRO A 2 -0.98 21.53 21.01
CA PRO A 2 0.28 21.74 20.30
C PRO A 2 0.06 21.67 18.78
N ALA A 3 0.61 22.66 18.09
CA ALA A 3 0.60 22.79 16.64
C ALA A 3 1.39 21.64 16.00
N LEU A 4 0.79 20.95 15.05
CA LEU A 4 1.46 19.97 14.20
C LEU A 4 2.26 20.73 13.14
N ALA A 5 3.57 20.80 13.35
CA ALA A 5 4.51 21.28 12.33
C ALA A 5 4.65 20.22 11.23
N ALA A 6 4.21 20.53 10.03
CA ALA A 6 4.46 19.72 8.84
C ALA A 6 5.93 19.94 8.40
N THR A 7 6.80 18.99 8.70
CA THR A 7 8.16 18.98 8.21
C THR A 7 8.18 18.33 6.83
N VAL A 8 8.40 19.12 5.78
CA VAL A 8 8.68 18.61 4.44
C VAL A 8 10.11 18.06 4.44
N ALA A 9 10.25 16.75 4.62
CA ALA A 9 11.54 16.10 4.48
C ALA A 9 11.83 15.85 2.99
N HIS A 10 12.75 16.59 2.42
CA HIS A 10 13.39 16.23 1.17
C HIS A 10 14.31 15.04 1.45
N ALA A 11 13.95 13.87 0.91
CA ALA A 11 14.84 12.72 0.96
C ALA A 11 16.04 12.99 0.04
N PRO A 12 17.30 12.81 0.53
CA PRO A 12 18.46 12.94 -0.33
C PRO A 12 18.47 11.83 -1.38
N ALA A 13 18.75 12.17 -2.63
CA ALA A 13 18.96 11.22 -3.71
C ALA A 13 20.08 10.24 -3.34
N LEU A 14 19.76 8.94 -3.33
CA LEU A 14 20.76 7.90 -3.07
C LEU A 14 21.73 7.84 -4.26
N PRO A 15 23.07 7.78 -4.01
CA PRO A 15 24.04 7.68 -5.09
C PRO A 15 23.88 6.38 -5.86
N VAL A 16 23.65 6.48 -7.17
CA VAL A 16 23.65 5.34 -8.09
C VAL A 16 25.07 4.82 -8.18
N ARG A 17 25.37 3.70 -7.54
CA ARG A 17 26.65 2.99 -7.72
C ARG A 17 26.62 2.23 -9.05
N SER A 18 27.35 2.72 -10.02
CA SER A 18 27.67 2.04 -11.27
C SER A 18 28.74 0.94 -11.02
N GLY A 19 28.35 -0.14 -10.39
CA GLY A 19 29.14 -1.35 -10.27
C GLY A 19 28.17 -2.52 -10.36
N GLY A 20 28.34 -3.39 -11.34
CA GLY A 20 27.52 -4.58 -11.47
C GLY A 20 27.49 -5.35 -10.15
N LEU A 21 26.35 -5.38 -9.49
CA LEU A 21 26.16 -6.08 -8.23
C LEU A 21 26.35 -7.58 -8.50
N ALA A 22 27.48 -8.13 -8.03
CA ALA A 22 27.65 -9.56 -8.03
C ALA A 22 26.51 -10.20 -7.20
N TYR A 23 25.85 -11.23 -7.74
CA TYR A 23 24.82 -11.95 -7.00
C TYR A 23 25.41 -12.57 -5.74
N VAL A 24 24.88 -12.17 -4.59
CA VAL A 24 25.18 -12.79 -3.31
C VAL A 24 24.03 -13.71 -2.95
N ARG A 25 24.32 -15.00 -2.75
CA ARG A 25 23.32 -15.97 -2.32
C ARG A 25 22.71 -15.53 -1.01
N ARG A 26 21.39 -15.52 -0.94
CA ARG A 26 20.66 -15.32 0.31
C ARG A 26 20.95 -16.47 1.29
N ARG A 27 21.17 -16.13 2.54
CA ARG A 27 21.35 -17.05 3.66
C ARG A 27 20.11 -17.01 4.54
N PRO A 28 19.08 -17.84 4.30
CA PRO A 28 17.87 -17.87 5.13
C PRO A 28 18.16 -18.31 6.56
N GLU A 29 19.22 -19.07 6.77
CA GLU A 29 19.72 -19.52 8.07
C GLU A 29 20.08 -18.35 9.00
N ASP A 30 20.57 -17.24 8.47
CA ASP A 30 20.99 -16.06 9.24
C ASP A 30 19.81 -15.13 9.60
N ASN A 31 18.59 -15.43 9.15
CA ASN A 31 17.41 -14.63 9.41
C ASN A 31 16.81 -14.96 10.78
N LEU A 32 16.92 -14.05 11.75
CA LEU A 32 16.45 -14.24 13.12
C LEU A 32 14.94 -14.56 13.18
N LEU A 33 14.10 -13.87 12.41
CA LEU A 33 12.66 -14.16 12.36
C LEU A 33 12.40 -15.60 11.91
N ARG A 34 13.15 -16.07 10.92
CA ARG A 34 13.04 -17.47 10.47
C ARG A 34 13.44 -18.46 11.56
N GLN A 35 14.55 -18.19 12.27
CA GLN A 35 15.01 -19.05 13.35
C GLN A 35 13.93 -19.18 14.43
N VAL A 36 13.38 -18.06 14.90
CA VAL A 36 12.30 -18.04 15.90
C VAL A 36 11.07 -18.80 15.40
N ILE A 37 10.66 -18.56 14.15
CA ILE A 37 9.48 -19.25 13.60
C ILE A 37 9.73 -20.75 13.46
N VAL A 38 10.87 -21.18 12.95
CA VAL A 38 11.19 -22.61 12.80
C VAL A 38 11.14 -23.33 14.16
N GLU A 39 11.67 -22.69 15.19
CA GLU A 39 11.69 -23.25 16.54
C GLU A 39 10.31 -23.30 17.20
N GLN A 40 9.54 -22.21 17.12
CA GLN A 40 8.30 -22.06 17.88
C GLN A 40 7.06 -22.54 17.10
N TRP A 41 7.12 -22.67 15.77
CA TRP A 41 5.97 -23.00 14.94
C TRP A 41 5.28 -24.32 15.27
N PRO A 42 5.98 -25.42 15.50
CA PRO A 42 5.34 -26.68 15.87
C PRO A 42 4.62 -26.61 17.24
N ARG A 43 5.19 -25.86 18.18
CA ARG A 43 4.59 -25.64 19.50
C ARG A 43 3.31 -24.82 19.37
N LEU A 44 3.37 -23.68 18.68
CA LEU A 44 2.20 -22.81 18.45
C LEU A 44 1.05 -23.56 17.75
N GLN A 45 1.35 -24.41 16.78
CA GLN A 45 0.34 -25.21 16.10
C GLN A 45 -0.37 -26.21 17.05
N ARG A 46 0.35 -26.82 17.98
CA ARG A 46 -0.23 -27.71 19.00
C ARG A 46 -1.11 -26.93 19.97
N GLU A 47 -0.57 -25.89 20.59
CA GLU A 47 -1.29 -25.05 21.55
C GLU A 47 -2.60 -24.49 20.97
N LEU A 48 -2.57 -24.03 19.74
CA LEU A 48 -3.77 -23.51 19.09
C LEU A 48 -4.80 -24.58 18.73
N LYS A 49 -4.38 -25.80 18.42
CA LYS A 49 -5.32 -26.94 18.26
C LYS A 49 -5.98 -27.33 19.57
N GLU A 50 -5.21 -27.35 20.65
CA GLU A 50 -5.72 -27.65 22.00
C GLU A 50 -6.69 -26.58 22.48
N ALA A 51 -6.38 -25.28 22.24
CA ALA A 51 -7.23 -24.17 22.64
C ALA A 51 -8.51 -24.00 21.80
N ASN A 52 -8.59 -24.60 20.61
CA ASN A 52 -9.68 -24.41 19.66
C ASN A 52 -10.42 -25.73 19.31
N ASP A 53 -10.62 -26.61 20.27
CA ASP A 53 -11.34 -27.89 20.09
C ASP A 53 -10.83 -28.70 18.89
N GLY A 54 -9.52 -28.79 18.71
CA GLY A 54 -8.90 -29.51 17.61
C GLY A 54 -8.85 -28.72 16.27
N ARG A 55 -9.41 -27.53 16.22
CA ARG A 55 -9.31 -26.65 15.04
C ARG A 55 -7.97 -25.95 15.05
N GLY A 56 -7.13 -26.24 14.06
CA GLY A 56 -5.88 -25.54 13.87
C GLY A 56 -6.06 -24.15 13.24
N LEU A 57 -4.95 -23.52 12.92
CA LEU A 57 -4.94 -22.25 12.17
C LEU A 57 -5.57 -22.41 10.77
N PRO A 58 -6.17 -21.33 10.23
CA PRO A 58 -6.62 -21.30 8.85
C PRO A 58 -5.53 -21.75 7.89
N LYS A 59 -5.89 -22.57 6.90
CA LYS A 59 -4.94 -23.17 5.94
C LYS A 59 -4.04 -22.14 5.25
N PHE A 60 -4.55 -20.94 4.97
CA PHE A 60 -3.76 -19.89 4.31
C PHE A 60 -2.64 -19.37 5.20
N ILE A 61 -2.81 -19.31 6.53
CA ILE A 61 -1.76 -18.91 7.48
C ILE A 61 -0.68 -19.98 7.51
N THR A 62 -1.08 -21.23 7.71
CA THR A 62 -0.14 -22.36 7.73
C THR A 62 0.66 -22.45 6.43
N LYS A 63 0.00 -22.27 5.28
CA LYS A 63 0.66 -22.24 3.98
C LYS A 63 1.65 -21.09 3.87
N ALA A 64 1.31 -19.89 4.33
CA ALA A 64 2.17 -18.71 4.27
C ALA A 64 3.41 -18.87 5.16
N VAL A 65 3.25 -19.39 6.38
CA VAL A 65 4.37 -19.63 7.32
C VAL A 65 5.30 -20.71 6.79
N ASN A 66 4.76 -21.86 6.33
CA ASN A 66 5.57 -22.92 5.76
C ASN A 66 6.35 -22.46 4.53
N ALA A 67 5.70 -21.70 3.63
CA ALA A 67 6.36 -21.13 2.47
C ALA A 67 7.49 -20.15 2.87
N PHE A 68 7.34 -19.39 3.96
CA PHE A 68 8.39 -18.55 4.51
C PHE A 68 9.57 -19.38 5.05
N ILE A 69 9.29 -20.44 5.79
CA ILE A 69 10.32 -21.36 6.34
C ILE A 69 11.16 -21.95 5.20
N ASP A 70 10.55 -22.31 4.09
CA ASP A 70 11.22 -22.93 2.93
C ASP A 70 11.88 -21.90 1.99
N CYS A 71 11.60 -20.62 2.18
CA CYS A 71 12.04 -19.55 1.29
C CYS A 71 13.56 -19.37 1.26
N GLY A 72 14.16 -19.58 0.09
CA GLY A 72 15.60 -19.43 -0.12
C GLY A 72 16.44 -20.66 0.28
N VAL A 73 15.79 -21.74 0.70
CA VAL A 73 16.44 -22.99 1.11
C VAL A 73 16.65 -23.87 -0.11
N LEU A 74 17.90 -24.14 -0.53
CA LEU A 74 18.22 -24.93 -1.73
C LEU A 74 17.63 -26.34 -1.70
N SER A 75 17.63 -27.01 -0.55
CA SER A 75 17.06 -28.35 -0.39
C SER A 75 15.53 -28.39 -0.58
N ARG A 76 14.86 -27.24 -0.59
CA ARG A 76 13.41 -27.10 -0.83
C ARG A 76 13.07 -26.77 -2.27
N GLY A 77 14.10 -26.62 -3.11
CA GLY A 77 13.97 -26.40 -4.54
C GLY A 77 14.76 -25.19 -5.03
N PHE A 78 15.27 -25.32 -6.24
CA PHE A 78 16.07 -24.29 -6.90
C PHE A 78 15.94 -24.39 -8.41
N CYS A 79 16.34 -23.35 -9.12
CA CYS A 79 16.65 -23.39 -10.54
C CYS A 79 18.16 -23.29 -10.74
N ARG A 80 18.65 -23.97 -11.77
CA ARG A 80 20.05 -23.92 -12.24
C ARG A 80 20.08 -22.95 -13.42
N LEU A 81 20.84 -21.88 -13.27
CA LEU A 81 21.15 -20.95 -14.36
C LEU A 81 22.53 -21.30 -14.92
N TYR A 82 22.60 -21.63 -16.21
CA TYR A 82 23.86 -21.94 -16.88
C TYR A 82 24.21 -20.82 -17.87
N CYS A 83 25.39 -20.24 -17.72
CA CYS A 83 25.93 -19.28 -18.67
C CYS A 83 26.72 -20.00 -19.77
N LYS A 84 26.24 -19.93 -21.00
CA LYS A 84 26.90 -20.57 -22.17
C LYS A 84 28.24 -19.92 -22.51
N THR A 85 28.42 -18.63 -22.20
CA THR A 85 29.64 -17.88 -22.51
C THR A 85 30.77 -18.19 -21.55
N CYS A 86 30.56 -18.12 -20.24
CA CYS A 86 31.58 -18.38 -19.23
C CYS A 86 31.54 -19.81 -18.68
N LYS A 87 30.60 -20.65 -19.15
CA LYS A 87 30.43 -22.08 -18.77
C LYS A 87 30.29 -22.29 -17.26
N THR A 88 29.72 -21.29 -16.55
CA THR A 88 29.51 -21.35 -15.12
C THR A 88 28.05 -21.60 -14.79
N ASP A 89 27.82 -22.29 -13.67
CA ASP A 89 26.50 -22.58 -13.11
C ASP A 89 26.22 -21.70 -11.89
N GLN A 90 24.98 -21.27 -11.78
CA GLN A 90 24.48 -20.61 -10.58
C GLN A 90 23.19 -21.26 -10.10
N LEU A 91 23.14 -21.63 -8.83
CA LEU A 91 21.95 -22.17 -8.21
C LEU A 91 21.17 -21.05 -7.53
N VAL A 92 19.90 -20.90 -7.91
CA VAL A 92 19.00 -19.89 -7.34
C VAL A 92 17.85 -20.61 -6.64
N ALA A 93 17.83 -20.57 -5.30
CA ALA A 93 16.79 -21.18 -4.51
C ALA A 93 15.43 -20.51 -4.76
N PHE A 94 14.35 -21.28 -4.72
CA PHE A 94 13.00 -20.73 -4.88
C PHE A 94 12.63 -19.80 -3.74
N SER A 95 11.90 -18.74 -4.07
CA SER A 95 11.37 -17.77 -3.13
C SER A 95 9.89 -18.00 -2.86
N CYS A 96 9.42 -17.71 -1.65
CA CYS A 96 8.01 -17.91 -1.27
C CYS A 96 7.07 -16.93 -1.96
N LYS A 97 7.55 -15.79 -2.43
CA LYS A 97 6.74 -14.68 -2.97
C LYS A 97 5.60 -14.26 -2.04
N SER A 98 5.63 -14.67 -0.76
CA SER A 98 4.61 -14.34 0.24
C SER A 98 4.64 -12.87 0.60
N ARG A 99 3.45 -12.34 0.95
CA ARG A 99 3.29 -10.97 1.43
C ARG A 99 3.16 -10.96 2.95
N GLY A 100 3.83 -10.01 3.61
CA GLY A 100 3.62 -9.71 5.02
C GLY A 100 4.40 -10.56 6.02
N ILE A 101 5.05 -11.66 5.61
CA ILE A 101 5.85 -12.50 6.51
C ILE A 101 7.33 -12.49 6.11
N CYS A 102 7.62 -12.68 4.84
CA CYS A 102 8.98 -12.78 4.35
C CYS A 102 9.57 -11.41 4.01
N SER A 103 10.38 -10.85 4.92
CA SER A 103 11.01 -9.54 4.74
C SER A 103 11.82 -9.42 3.43
N SER A 104 12.49 -10.49 2.99
CA SER A 104 13.25 -10.46 1.72
C SER A 104 12.35 -10.43 0.49
N CYS A 105 11.22 -11.18 0.48
CA CYS A 105 10.31 -11.17 -0.65
C CYS A 105 9.49 -9.87 -0.69
N ASP A 106 9.11 -9.35 0.48
CA ASP A 106 8.45 -8.05 0.58
C ASP A 106 9.40 -6.91 0.20
N GLY A 107 10.63 -6.89 0.72
CA GLY A 107 11.61 -5.88 0.39
C GLY A 107 11.90 -5.82 -1.11
N LYS A 108 12.12 -6.97 -1.76
CA LYS A 108 12.30 -7.03 -3.22
C LYS A 108 11.09 -6.41 -3.96
N ARG A 109 9.88 -6.83 -3.59
CA ARG A 109 8.65 -6.31 -4.22
C ARG A 109 8.45 -4.82 -3.98
N MET A 110 8.74 -4.33 -2.76
CA MET A 110 8.65 -2.91 -2.44
C MET A 110 9.63 -2.09 -3.27
N THR A 111 10.86 -2.57 -3.46
CA THR A 111 11.86 -1.92 -4.30
C THR A 111 11.44 -1.91 -5.77
N GLU A 112 10.95 -3.04 -6.30
CA GLU A 112 10.44 -3.14 -7.68
C GLU A 112 9.24 -2.22 -7.91
N LEU A 113 8.31 -2.17 -6.94
CA LEU A 113 7.15 -1.27 -7.02
C LEU A 113 7.58 0.21 -6.94
N ALA A 114 8.51 0.55 -6.05
CA ALA A 114 9.01 1.92 -5.92
C ALA A 114 9.70 2.37 -7.22
N ALA A 115 10.56 1.54 -7.80
CA ALA A 115 11.19 1.81 -9.09
C ALA A 115 10.12 2.02 -10.19
N HIS A 116 9.16 1.09 -10.30
CA HIS A 116 8.07 1.23 -11.27
C HIS A 116 7.25 2.51 -11.09
N LEU A 117 6.95 2.88 -9.84
CA LEU A 117 6.21 4.13 -9.56
C LEU A 117 7.02 5.36 -9.98
N CYS A 118 8.32 5.38 -9.66
CA CYS A 118 9.19 6.51 -10.01
C CYS A 118 9.45 6.60 -11.52
N ASP A 119 9.76 5.45 -12.15
CA ASP A 119 10.26 5.44 -13.53
C ASP A 119 9.14 5.46 -14.57
N SER A 120 7.91 5.00 -14.22
CA SER A 120 6.87 4.73 -15.20
C SER A 120 5.49 5.32 -14.88
N VAL A 121 5.22 5.66 -13.62
CA VAL A 121 3.86 6.07 -13.21
C VAL A 121 3.79 7.54 -12.80
N ILE A 122 4.70 8.00 -11.95
CA ILE A 122 4.66 9.36 -11.40
C ILE A 122 5.47 10.31 -12.30
N GLY A 123 6.61 9.84 -12.83
CA GLY A 123 7.52 10.66 -13.62
C GLY A 123 8.23 11.75 -12.78
N GLU A 124 8.75 12.76 -13.44
CA GLU A 124 9.52 13.87 -12.85
C GLU A 124 8.62 15.04 -12.39
N VAL A 125 7.57 14.75 -11.62
CA VAL A 125 6.68 15.77 -11.06
C VAL A 125 6.79 15.84 -9.55
N PRO A 126 6.55 17.02 -8.93
CA PRO A 126 6.48 17.13 -7.48
C PRO A 126 5.38 16.23 -6.93
N VAL A 127 5.63 15.62 -5.76
CA VAL A 127 4.67 14.74 -5.10
C VAL A 127 4.41 15.19 -3.67
N ARG A 128 3.18 15.00 -3.22
CA ARG A 128 2.76 15.25 -1.85
C ARG A 128 2.12 14.01 -1.26
N GLN A 129 2.47 13.70 -0.01
CA GLN A 129 1.86 12.58 0.71
C GLN A 129 0.77 13.06 1.66
N PHE A 130 -0.42 12.45 1.55
CA PHE A 130 -1.47 12.55 2.54
C PHE A 130 -1.58 11.25 3.32
N VAL A 131 -1.67 11.34 4.65
CA VAL A 131 -1.98 10.20 5.51
C VAL A 131 -3.39 10.42 6.06
N VAL A 132 -4.33 9.62 5.58
CA VAL A 132 -5.74 9.76 5.95
C VAL A 132 -6.12 8.66 6.93
N THR A 133 -6.46 9.06 8.14
CA THR A 133 -6.96 8.19 9.21
C THR A 133 -8.46 8.31 9.38
N VAL A 134 -9.07 7.34 10.03
CA VAL A 134 -10.51 7.32 10.33
C VAL A 134 -10.79 7.31 11.84
N PRO A 135 -11.95 7.84 12.27
CA PRO A 135 -12.36 7.76 13.66
C PRO A 135 -12.36 6.35 14.23
N GLY A 136 -12.14 6.23 15.53
CA GLY A 136 -11.97 4.94 16.22
C GLY A 136 -13.13 3.96 16.03
N ASN A 137 -14.35 4.45 16.04
CA ASN A 137 -15.58 3.67 15.84
C ASN A 137 -15.70 3.06 14.43
N LEU A 138 -15.05 3.62 13.41
CA LEU A 138 -15.06 3.08 12.04
C LEU A 138 -13.91 2.13 11.74
N ARG A 139 -12.88 2.10 12.57
CA ARG A 139 -11.63 1.34 12.28
C ARG A 139 -11.89 -0.14 12.07
N TYR A 140 -12.62 -0.76 13.00
CA TYR A 140 -12.89 -2.19 12.93
C TYR A 140 -13.77 -2.53 11.72
N LEU A 141 -14.80 -1.74 11.48
CA LEU A 141 -15.68 -1.91 10.32
C LEU A 141 -14.91 -1.83 9.00
N LEU A 142 -14.07 -0.80 8.84
CA LEU A 142 -13.28 -0.60 7.62
C LEU A 142 -12.14 -1.62 7.45
N ALA A 143 -11.59 -2.15 8.54
CA ALA A 143 -10.57 -3.20 8.46
C ALA A 143 -11.09 -4.48 7.80
N TRP A 144 -12.37 -4.83 8.05
CA TRP A 144 -12.95 -6.11 7.60
C TRP A 144 -13.93 -5.97 6.42
N ASN A 145 -14.57 -4.82 6.26
CA ASN A 145 -15.50 -4.61 5.15
C ASN A 145 -14.80 -4.00 3.93
N ALA A 146 -14.48 -4.84 2.95
CA ALA A 146 -13.76 -4.41 1.74
C ALA A 146 -14.59 -3.48 0.85
N GLU A 147 -15.91 -3.70 0.74
CA GLU A 147 -16.81 -2.88 -0.07
C GLU A 147 -16.90 -1.45 0.47
N LEU A 148 -17.20 -1.32 1.78
CA LEU A 148 -17.28 0.00 2.42
C LEU A 148 -15.93 0.73 2.38
N ARG A 149 -14.84 0.01 2.61
CA ARG A 149 -13.48 0.55 2.52
C ARG A 149 -13.17 1.12 1.13
N GLY A 150 -13.57 0.44 0.07
CA GLY A 150 -13.45 0.93 -1.30
C GLY A 150 -14.27 2.19 -1.54
N LYS A 151 -15.51 2.25 -1.02
CA LYS A 151 -16.36 3.45 -1.11
C LYS A 151 -15.77 4.64 -0.35
N VAL A 152 -15.21 4.40 0.85
CA VAL A 152 -14.54 5.42 1.65
C VAL A 152 -13.29 5.93 0.93
N LEU A 153 -12.45 5.05 0.39
CA LEU A 153 -11.29 5.46 -0.40
C LEU A 153 -11.71 6.30 -1.61
N ASN A 154 -12.72 5.88 -2.36
CA ASN A 154 -13.24 6.66 -3.49
C ASN A 154 -13.75 8.05 -3.07
N ALA A 155 -14.39 8.16 -1.90
CA ALA A 155 -14.85 9.44 -1.37
C ALA A 155 -13.67 10.38 -1.06
N ILE A 156 -12.60 9.85 -0.45
CA ILE A 156 -11.36 10.57 -0.17
C ILE A 156 -10.70 11.02 -1.49
N MET A 157 -10.54 10.09 -2.44
CA MET A 157 -9.90 10.37 -3.73
C MET A 157 -10.64 11.46 -4.52
N ARG A 158 -11.98 11.45 -4.50
CA ARG A 158 -12.80 12.49 -5.15
C ARG A 158 -12.66 13.86 -4.49
N ALA A 159 -12.46 13.94 -3.18
CA ALA A 159 -12.20 15.20 -2.50
C ALA A 159 -10.82 15.76 -2.88
N LEU A 160 -9.79 14.91 -2.88
CA LEU A 160 -8.45 15.28 -3.33
C LEU A 160 -8.46 15.72 -4.80
N GLN A 161 -9.04 14.92 -5.68
CA GLN A 161 -9.18 15.25 -7.09
C GLN A 161 -9.82 16.63 -7.30
N LYS A 162 -10.97 16.86 -6.63
CA LYS A 162 -11.66 18.15 -6.72
C LYS A 162 -10.75 19.31 -6.30
N HIS A 163 -10.00 19.14 -5.21
CA HIS A 163 -9.08 20.17 -4.73
C HIS A 163 -8.01 20.52 -5.76
N PHE A 164 -7.28 19.51 -6.27
CA PHE A 164 -6.18 19.73 -7.20
C PHE A 164 -6.64 20.20 -8.58
N VAL A 165 -7.77 19.70 -9.06
CA VAL A 165 -8.39 20.13 -10.32
C VAL A 165 -8.76 21.61 -10.23
N LEU A 166 -9.47 22.05 -9.19
CA LEU A 166 -9.84 23.45 -9.01
C LEU A 166 -8.62 24.37 -8.87
N GLN A 167 -7.53 23.91 -8.24
CA GLN A 167 -6.28 24.68 -8.17
C GLN A 167 -5.63 24.85 -9.54
N ALA A 168 -5.65 23.83 -10.38
CA ALA A 168 -5.10 23.90 -11.73
C ALA A 168 -5.99 24.77 -12.67
N GLU A 169 -7.31 24.62 -12.58
CA GLU A 169 -8.27 25.47 -13.32
C GLU A 169 -8.11 26.94 -12.96
N ALA A 170 -7.90 27.26 -11.68
CA ALA A 170 -7.64 28.63 -11.22
C ALA A 170 -6.33 29.22 -11.77
N GLN A 171 -5.41 28.38 -12.24
CA GLN A 171 -4.19 28.76 -12.93
C GLN A 171 -4.31 28.73 -14.47
N GLY A 172 -5.52 28.54 -14.99
CA GLY A 172 -5.81 28.55 -16.42
C GLY A 172 -5.63 27.19 -17.12
N ALA A 173 -5.51 26.09 -16.36
CA ALA A 173 -5.46 24.76 -16.97
C ALA A 173 -6.84 24.36 -17.52
N ASP A 174 -6.87 23.90 -18.76
CA ASP A 174 -8.08 23.33 -19.37
C ASP A 174 -8.17 21.83 -19.06
N ASN A 175 -9.33 21.37 -18.60
CA ASN A 175 -9.67 19.99 -18.29
C ASN A 175 -8.54 19.21 -17.56
N PRO A 176 -8.05 19.71 -16.41
CA PRO A 176 -6.89 19.15 -15.73
C PRO A 176 -7.15 17.73 -15.21
N GLN A 177 -6.13 16.88 -15.33
CA GLN A 177 -6.17 15.48 -14.90
C GLN A 177 -5.38 15.28 -13.62
N PHE A 178 -6.01 14.65 -12.62
CA PHE A 178 -5.43 14.36 -11.33
C PHE A 178 -4.79 12.98 -11.29
N GLY A 179 -3.62 12.85 -10.66
CA GLY A 179 -2.92 11.59 -10.48
C GLY A 179 -2.58 11.30 -9.00
N ALA A 180 -2.86 10.10 -8.54
CA ALA A 180 -2.47 9.67 -7.20
C ALA A 180 -2.36 8.14 -7.08
N VAL A 181 -1.51 7.69 -6.15
CA VAL A 181 -1.36 6.29 -5.77
C VAL A 181 -1.71 6.16 -4.29
N SER A 182 -2.61 5.24 -3.95
CA SER A 182 -3.00 5.00 -2.56
C SER A 182 -2.57 3.62 -2.07
N VAL A 183 -2.03 3.56 -0.86
CA VAL A 183 -1.66 2.32 -0.18
C VAL A 183 -2.41 2.24 1.15
N LEU A 184 -3.16 1.16 1.33
CA LEU A 184 -3.86 0.89 2.59
C LEU A 184 -2.92 0.17 3.56
N GLN A 185 -2.77 0.72 4.75
CA GLN A 185 -2.19 0.05 5.90
C GLN A 185 -3.29 -0.21 6.93
N ARG A 186 -3.47 -1.47 7.36
CA ARG A 186 -4.58 -1.85 8.27
C ARG A 186 -4.18 -1.84 9.74
N TRP A 187 -2.89 -1.90 10.03
CA TRP A 187 -2.34 -2.09 11.36
C TRP A 187 -1.40 -0.96 11.71
N SER A 188 -1.40 -0.55 12.96
CA SER A 188 -0.38 0.34 13.49
C SER A 188 0.93 -0.44 13.77
N GLY A 189 2.01 0.25 14.08
CA GLY A 189 3.27 -0.36 14.50
C GLY A 189 3.16 -1.24 15.75
N SER A 190 2.12 -1.04 16.57
CA SER A 190 1.78 -1.88 17.73
C SER A 190 0.77 -2.98 17.41
N LEU A 191 0.57 -3.33 16.14
CA LEU A 191 -0.36 -4.35 15.64
C LEU A 191 -1.84 -4.13 16.01
N ARG A 192 -2.21 -2.92 16.39
CA ARG A 192 -3.62 -2.56 16.59
C ARG A 192 -4.31 -2.34 15.27
N VAL A 193 -5.61 -2.64 15.20
CA VAL A 193 -6.46 -2.34 14.04
C VAL A 193 -6.53 -0.83 13.85
N PHE A 194 -5.89 -0.34 12.81
CA PHE A 194 -5.74 1.08 12.51
C PHE A 194 -5.69 1.31 11.00
N PRO A 195 -6.80 1.08 10.28
CA PRO A 195 -6.83 1.31 8.84
C PRO A 195 -6.60 2.79 8.54
N HIS A 196 -5.62 3.04 7.71
CA HIS A 196 -5.28 4.35 7.19
C HIS A 196 -4.68 4.23 5.80
N TRP A 197 -4.79 5.29 5.03
CA TRP A 197 -4.26 5.33 3.67
C TRP A 197 -3.08 6.29 3.61
N HIS A 198 -1.99 5.81 3.04
CA HIS A 198 -0.92 6.64 2.51
C HIS A 198 -1.26 6.94 1.05
N ILE A 199 -1.49 8.20 0.74
CA ILE A 199 -1.86 8.64 -0.61
C ILE A 199 -0.77 9.55 -1.12
N LEU A 200 -0.05 9.08 -2.13
CA LEU A 200 0.94 9.88 -2.85
C LEU A 200 0.24 10.54 -4.02
N VAL A 201 0.21 11.83 -4.03
CA VAL A 201 -0.47 12.67 -5.01
C VAL A 201 0.58 13.41 -5.83
N ALA A 202 0.42 13.48 -7.14
CA ALA A 202 1.14 14.46 -7.94
C ALA A 202 0.74 15.85 -7.45
N ASP A 203 1.71 16.70 -7.05
CA ASP A 203 1.43 17.99 -6.40
C ASP A 203 0.99 19.06 -7.42
N GLY A 204 -0.07 18.74 -8.13
CA GLY A 204 -0.64 19.51 -9.21
C GLY A 204 -1.59 18.67 -10.08
N ALA A 205 -1.75 19.07 -11.32
CA ALA A 205 -2.53 18.33 -12.31
C ALA A 205 -1.94 18.50 -13.72
N TRP A 206 -2.15 17.50 -14.56
CA TRP A 206 -1.79 17.57 -15.99
C TRP A 206 -2.87 18.32 -16.76
N ALA A 207 -2.49 19.39 -17.46
CA ALA A 207 -3.41 20.14 -18.31
C ALA A 207 -3.59 19.44 -19.66
N ARG A 208 -4.81 19.44 -20.20
CA ARG A 208 -5.05 19.05 -21.58
C ARG A 208 -4.81 20.26 -22.48
N THR A 209 -3.94 20.16 -23.48
CA THR A 209 -3.79 21.21 -24.49
C THR A 209 -4.69 20.89 -25.65
N GLU A 210 -5.44 21.88 -26.17
CA GLU A 210 -6.34 21.71 -27.30
C GLU A 210 -5.61 21.34 -28.62
N HIS A 211 -4.29 21.55 -28.67
CA HIS A 211 -3.48 21.40 -29.90
C HIS A 211 -2.20 20.56 -29.66
N GLY A 212 -2.02 19.93 -28.48
CA GLY A 212 -0.83 19.13 -28.15
C GLY A 212 -0.97 17.69 -28.65
N GLU A 213 0.10 17.16 -29.23
CA GLU A 213 0.23 15.71 -29.42
C GLU A 213 0.05 15.01 -28.06
N ALA A 214 -0.47 13.78 -28.03
CA ALA A 214 -0.86 13.06 -26.83
C ALA A 214 0.28 12.85 -25.82
N ASP A 215 1.51 13.14 -26.19
CA ASP A 215 2.72 12.96 -25.37
C ASP A 215 3.14 14.22 -24.56
N GLU A 216 2.53 15.39 -24.78
CA GLU A 216 2.88 16.62 -24.06
C GLU A 216 1.70 17.18 -23.29
N MET A 217 1.39 16.58 -22.14
CA MET A 217 0.48 17.20 -21.17
C MET A 217 1.31 17.99 -20.14
N PRO A 218 1.35 19.35 -20.22
CA PRO A 218 2.08 20.15 -19.25
C PRO A 218 1.53 19.93 -17.84
N PHE A 219 2.44 19.83 -16.86
CA PHE A 219 2.08 19.69 -15.48
C PHE A 219 1.98 21.06 -14.80
N VAL A 220 0.80 21.38 -14.28
CA VAL A 220 0.53 22.60 -13.52
C VAL A 220 0.72 22.33 -12.05
N ILE A 221 1.79 22.90 -11.46
CA ILE A 221 2.13 22.70 -10.06
C ILE A 221 1.10 23.39 -9.17
N ALA A 222 0.60 22.69 -8.15
CA ALA A 222 -0.31 23.27 -7.16
C ALA A 222 0.44 24.28 -6.27
N PRO A 223 -0.21 25.37 -5.86
CA PRO A 223 0.35 26.26 -4.86
C PRO A 223 0.49 25.55 -3.51
N PRO A 224 1.35 26.06 -2.61
CA PRO A 224 1.46 25.52 -1.26
C PRO A 224 0.11 25.45 -0.56
N LEU A 225 -0.20 24.30 0.03
CA LEU A 225 -1.46 24.08 0.74
C LEU A 225 -1.48 24.88 2.05
N ARG A 226 -2.39 25.84 2.17
CA ARG A 226 -2.59 26.63 3.37
C ARG A 226 -3.48 25.90 4.37
N GLU A 227 -3.42 26.30 5.64
CA GLU A 227 -4.15 25.64 6.74
C GLU A 227 -5.66 25.68 6.49
N GLU A 228 -6.21 26.82 6.07
CA GLU A 228 -7.66 26.97 5.78
C GLU A 228 -8.10 26.05 4.62
N GLN A 229 -7.25 25.84 3.63
CA GLN A 229 -7.52 24.94 2.52
C GLN A 229 -7.48 23.48 2.96
N LEU A 230 -6.56 23.13 3.86
CA LEU A 230 -6.49 21.80 4.47
C LEU A 230 -7.75 21.52 5.32
N GLU A 231 -8.18 22.48 6.14
CA GLU A 231 -9.41 22.35 6.92
C GLU A 231 -10.64 22.16 6.02
N ALA A 232 -10.78 22.97 4.97
CA ALA A 232 -11.87 22.84 4.00
C ALA A 232 -11.85 21.46 3.31
N LEU A 233 -10.67 20.96 2.94
CA LEU A 233 -10.50 19.64 2.36
C LEU A 233 -10.89 18.53 3.36
N LEU A 234 -10.48 18.64 4.62
CA LEU A 234 -10.85 17.69 5.68
C LEU A 234 -12.37 17.66 5.91
N VAL A 235 -13.03 18.82 5.89
CA VAL A 235 -14.50 18.91 5.98
C VAL A 235 -15.18 18.24 4.79
N ASP A 236 -14.71 18.45 3.55
CA ASP A 236 -15.26 17.78 2.37
C ASP A 236 -15.06 16.27 2.43
N VAL A 237 -13.86 15.80 2.81
CA VAL A 237 -13.57 14.38 3.04
C VAL A 237 -14.52 13.78 4.08
N ALA A 238 -14.66 14.45 5.24
CA ALA A 238 -15.51 13.97 6.33
C ALA A 238 -16.98 13.84 5.88
N LYS A 239 -17.53 14.86 5.22
CA LYS A 239 -18.90 14.84 4.68
C LYS A 239 -19.12 13.68 3.71
N ARG A 240 -18.19 13.48 2.77
CA ARG A 240 -18.28 12.40 1.77
C ARG A 240 -18.16 11.02 2.40
N VAL A 241 -17.26 10.84 3.35
CA VAL A 241 -17.06 9.57 4.08
C VAL A 241 -18.30 9.25 4.90
N THR A 242 -18.83 10.20 5.68
CA THR A 242 -20.06 10.03 6.47
C THR A 242 -21.21 9.57 5.59
N LEU A 243 -21.41 10.22 4.44
CA LEU A 243 -22.47 9.84 3.50
C LEU A 243 -22.32 8.38 3.00
N GLN A 244 -21.10 7.88 2.77
CA GLN A 244 -20.89 6.48 2.38
C GLN A 244 -21.19 5.51 3.52
N VAL A 245 -20.82 5.88 4.74
CA VAL A 245 -21.09 5.09 5.96
C VAL A 245 -22.60 5.00 6.21
N ASP A 246 -23.30 6.12 6.16
CA ASP A 246 -24.76 6.17 6.38
C ASP A 246 -25.52 5.34 5.32
N ARG A 247 -25.13 5.47 4.05
CA ARG A 247 -25.69 4.65 2.96
C ARG A 247 -25.45 3.15 3.17
N HIS A 248 -24.28 2.80 3.70
CA HIS A 248 -23.96 1.41 4.00
C HIS A 248 -24.89 0.85 5.09
N PHE A 249 -25.09 1.57 6.18
CA PHE A 249 -25.98 1.16 7.28
C PHE A 249 -27.45 1.14 6.85
N ALA A 250 -27.90 2.14 6.10
CA ALA A 250 -29.27 2.18 5.57
C ALA A 250 -29.57 0.97 4.64
N LYS A 251 -28.59 0.58 3.81
CA LYS A 251 -28.75 -0.62 2.95
C LYS A 251 -28.85 -1.90 3.79
N ARG A 252 -28.07 -2.04 4.85
CA ARG A 252 -28.11 -3.20 5.75
C ARG A 252 -29.43 -3.27 6.53
N ALA A 253 -29.91 -2.14 7.03
CA ALA A 253 -31.20 -2.06 7.74
C ALA A 253 -32.37 -2.52 6.83
N LYS A 254 -32.38 -2.07 5.56
CA LYS A 254 -33.38 -2.50 4.59
C LYS A 254 -33.30 -3.99 4.27
N ALA A 255 -32.08 -4.55 4.18
CA ALA A 255 -31.91 -5.98 3.93
C ALA A 255 -32.41 -6.82 5.12
N ALA A 256 -32.14 -6.40 6.35
CA ALA A 256 -32.62 -7.09 7.54
C ALA A 256 -34.16 -7.08 7.66
N CYS A 257 -34.82 -5.98 7.29
CA CYS A 257 -36.29 -5.92 7.27
C CYS A 257 -36.93 -6.81 6.20
N ASN A 258 -36.23 -7.05 5.08
CA ASN A 258 -36.76 -7.90 4.00
C ASN A 258 -36.55 -9.42 4.25
N ASP A 259 -35.63 -9.78 5.16
CA ASP A 259 -35.39 -11.16 5.56
C ASP A 259 -36.35 -11.64 6.69
N GLU A 260 -37.13 -10.73 7.27
CA GLU A 260 -38.13 -11.02 8.32
C GLU A 260 -39.58 -11.19 7.80
N ASP A 261 -39.81 -11.03 6.49
CA ASP A 261 -41.12 -11.35 5.88
C ASP A 261 -41.11 -12.80 5.38
N PRO A 262 -41.98 -13.70 5.94
CA PRO A 262 -42.01 -15.12 5.61
C PRO A 262 -42.62 -15.42 4.24
#